data_f5713baf47f46d510f3eb67feca5bc46
#
_entry.id   f5713baf47f46d510f3eb67feca5bc46
#
_cell.length_a   1.000
_cell.length_b   1.000
_cell.length_c   1.000
_cell.angle_alpha   90.00
_cell.angle_beta   90.00
_cell.angle_gamma   90.00
#
_symmetry.space_group_name_H-M   'P 1'
#
loop_
_entity.id
_entity.type
_entity.pdbx_description
1 polymer ?
#
loop_
_entity_poly.entity_id
_entity_poly.type
_entity_poly.pdbx_seq_one_letter_code
_entity_poly.pdbx_strand_id
1 'polypeptide(L)'
;TEFVHGVARQVQPIGKSFMTLVGNDILESRAVALCMGVSRPQMLPGEEALLGQGVSWCGTCDGMFYRGKQVAVLSAWTDGVEEAMFLSRLAAHVDYYQLAPHTLPEDVPFSLKPGKPMSLSGKNGQIVLTCDTGEKTYDGVFVFRPVVAPEKLLPGLALEGAFICVDRRMATNIPGVYAAGDCIGQPLQIAKAVGEGNVAAISAAEDLARMEKEAAQ
;
A
#
# COMPACT_ATOMS: atom_id res chain seq x y z
N THR A 1 -20.88 3.35 17.14
CA THR A 1 -19.72 3.11 16.25
C THR A 1 -19.08 4.43 15.95
N GLU A 2 -17.78 4.55 16.19
CA GLU A 2 -16.99 5.71 15.87
C GLU A 2 -16.32 5.50 14.51
N PHE A 3 -16.26 6.54 13.67
CA PHE A 3 -15.57 6.53 12.39
C PHE A 3 -14.32 7.40 12.50
N VAL A 4 -13.17 6.79 12.23
CA VAL A 4 -11.89 7.49 12.13
C VAL A 4 -11.46 7.52 10.66
N HIS A 5 -11.32 8.72 10.10
CA HIS A 5 -10.84 8.88 8.73
C HIS A 5 -9.31 8.92 8.73
N GLY A 6 -8.71 8.00 7.99
CA GLY A 6 -7.26 7.94 7.87
C GLY A 6 -6.79 6.68 7.14
N VAL A 7 -5.51 6.63 6.85
CA VAL A 7 -4.87 5.45 6.26
C VAL A 7 -4.26 4.61 7.37
N ALA A 8 -4.74 3.38 7.55
CA ALA A 8 -4.10 2.41 8.41
C ALA A 8 -2.78 1.95 7.75
N ARG A 9 -1.65 2.26 8.38
CA ARG A 9 -0.31 1.97 7.85
C ARG A 9 0.27 0.67 8.39
N GLN A 10 -0.09 0.32 9.61
CA GLN A 10 0.42 -0.86 10.30
C GLN A 10 -0.57 -1.33 11.36
N VAL A 11 -0.67 -2.64 11.50
CA VAL A 11 -1.33 -3.32 12.62
C VAL A 11 -0.28 -4.19 13.28
N GLN A 12 -0.08 -4.02 14.58
CA GLN A 12 0.91 -4.77 15.34
C GLN A 12 0.25 -5.48 16.52
N PRO A 13 0.37 -6.82 16.62
CA PRO A 13 -0.04 -7.55 17.81
C PRO A 13 0.83 -7.18 19.02
N ILE A 14 0.23 -6.85 20.15
CA ILE A 14 0.92 -6.56 21.42
C ILE A 14 0.19 -7.29 22.55
N GLY A 15 0.76 -8.41 22.99
CA GLY A 15 0.12 -9.24 24.00
C GLY A 15 -1.23 -9.80 23.53
N LYS A 16 -2.33 -9.36 24.17
CA LYS A 16 -3.72 -9.75 23.83
C LYS A 16 -4.46 -8.66 23.05
N SER A 17 -3.78 -7.59 22.65
CA SER A 17 -4.31 -6.43 21.94
C SER A 17 -3.61 -6.23 20.61
N PHE A 18 -4.14 -5.33 19.79
CA PHE A 18 -3.54 -4.83 18.55
C PHE A 18 -3.40 -3.32 18.62
N MET A 19 -2.27 -2.82 18.16
CA MET A 19 -2.04 -1.40 17.93
C MET A 19 -2.13 -1.14 16.43
N THR A 20 -3.04 -0.28 16.02
CA THR A 20 -3.21 0.15 14.62
C THR A 20 -2.76 1.59 14.47
N LEU A 21 -1.76 1.81 13.62
CA LEU A 21 -1.30 3.16 13.26
C LEU A 21 -2.19 3.71 12.12
N VAL A 22 -2.91 4.79 12.42
CA VAL A 22 -3.78 5.50 11.47
C VAL A 22 -3.31 6.95 11.35
N GLY A 23 -2.67 7.30 10.24
CA GLY A 23 -1.98 8.59 10.16
C GLY A 23 -0.88 8.71 11.23
N ASN A 24 -1.07 9.62 12.20
CA ASN A 24 -0.19 9.82 13.35
C ASN A 24 -0.80 9.28 14.67
N ASP A 25 -1.99 8.71 14.62
CA ASP A 25 -2.71 8.21 15.79
C ASP A 25 -2.51 6.70 15.94
N ILE A 26 -2.47 6.23 17.18
CA ILE A 26 -2.42 4.82 17.52
C ILE A 26 -3.75 4.42 18.15
N LEU A 27 -4.43 3.47 17.52
CA LEU A 27 -5.68 2.91 18.02
C LEU A 27 -5.40 1.53 18.62
N GLU A 28 -5.82 1.32 19.87
CA GLU A 28 -5.78 0.01 20.51
C GLU A 28 -7.10 -0.74 20.31
N SER A 29 -7.00 -2.04 20.02
CA SER A 29 -8.17 -2.91 19.88
C SER A 29 -7.84 -4.33 20.34
N ARG A 30 -8.88 -5.12 20.68
CA ARG A 30 -8.73 -6.55 21.05
C ARG A 30 -8.97 -7.49 19.87
N ALA A 31 -9.56 -6.98 18.80
CA ALA A 31 -9.73 -7.70 17.54
C ALA A 31 -9.63 -6.71 16.36
N VAL A 32 -9.27 -7.22 15.19
CA VAL A 32 -9.17 -6.46 13.95
C VAL A 32 -9.91 -7.19 12.84
N ALA A 33 -10.75 -6.47 12.09
CA ALA A 33 -11.36 -6.96 10.86
C ALA A 33 -10.81 -6.20 9.67
N LEU A 34 -10.14 -6.92 8.75
CA LEU A 34 -9.55 -6.39 7.54
C LEU A 34 -10.58 -6.43 6.41
N CYS A 35 -11.18 -5.28 6.07
CA CYS A 35 -12.16 -5.14 5.00
C CYS A 35 -11.66 -4.15 3.93
N MET A 36 -10.44 -4.36 3.47
CA MET A 36 -9.67 -3.38 2.71
C MET A 36 -9.88 -3.46 1.18
N GLY A 37 -10.76 -4.33 0.72
CA GLY A 37 -11.00 -4.55 -0.70
C GLY A 37 -9.81 -5.19 -1.41
N VAL A 38 -9.77 -5.09 -2.73
CA VAL A 38 -8.61 -5.51 -3.55
C VAL A 38 -7.96 -4.27 -4.11
N SER A 39 -6.75 -3.98 -3.69
CA SER A 39 -5.91 -3.02 -4.37
C SER A 39 -5.12 -3.76 -5.45
N ARG A 40 -5.57 -3.64 -6.70
CA ARG A 40 -4.73 -3.94 -7.86
C ARG A 40 -4.17 -2.61 -8.32
N PRO A 41 -2.90 -2.28 -8.01
CA PRO A 41 -2.30 -1.10 -8.59
C PRO A 41 -2.35 -1.29 -10.11
N GLN A 42 -2.94 -0.33 -10.81
CA GLN A 42 -2.92 -0.31 -12.26
C GLN A 42 -1.48 0.03 -12.67
N MET A 43 -0.68 -1.02 -12.91
CA MET A 43 0.68 -0.88 -13.37
C MET A 43 0.71 -0.24 -14.76
N LEU A 44 1.73 0.57 -15.00
CA LEU A 44 1.99 1.06 -16.35
C LEU A 44 2.51 -0.08 -17.23
N PRO A 45 2.16 -0.12 -18.52
CA PRO A 45 2.79 -1.02 -19.46
C PRO A 45 4.32 -0.96 -19.34
N GLY A 46 4.95 -2.14 -19.21
CA GLY A 46 6.40 -2.28 -19.04
C GLY A 46 6.94 -2.13 -17.62
N GLU A 47 6.13 -1.67 -16.67
CA GLU A 47 6.57 -1.43 -15.28
C GLU A 47 7.06 -2.71 -14.59
N GLU A 48 6.25 -3.78 -14.64
CA GLU A 48 6.56 -5.05 -13.97
C GLU A 48 7.83 -5.70 -14.56
N ALA A 49 7.98 -5.67 -15.88
CA ALA A 49 9.13 -6.26 -16.57
C ALA A 49 10.45 -5.54 -16.24
N LEU A 50 10.41 -4.28 -15.85
CA LEU A 50 11.57 -3.45 -15.53
C LEU A 50 11.83 -3.33 -14.02
N LEU A 51 11.04 -3.98 -13.20
CA LEU A 51 11.21 -3.95 -11.75
C LEU A 51 12.57 -4.56 -11.36
N GLY A 52 13.35 -3.82 -10.55
CA GLY A 52 14.74 -4.17 -10.24
C GLY A 52 15.74 -3.96 -11.38
N GLN A 53 15.27 -3.53 -12.55
CA GLN A 53 16.10 -3.20 -13.73
C GLN A 53 16.00 -1.72 -14.11
N GLY A 54 15.86 -0.87 -13.11
CA GLY A 54 15.73 0.58 -13.28
C GLY A 54 14.36 1.12 -12.85
N VAL A 55 13.38 0.25 -12.60
CA VAL A 55 12.10 0.60 -11.95
C VAL A 55 12.10 0.09 -10.51
N SER A 56 11.61 0.89 -9.57
CA SER A 56 11.50 0.54 -8.15
C SER A 56 10.18 1.04 -7.55
N TRP A 57 9.71 0.35 -6.51
CA TRP A 57 8.58 0.76 -5.68
C TRP A 57 8.99 1.20 -4.26
N CYS A 58 10.31 1.31 -4.01
CA CYS A 58 10.84 1.65 -2.70
C CYS A 58 12.01 2.63 -2.85
N GLY A 59 11.79 3.90 -2.51
CA GLY A 59 12.85 4.91 -2.58
C GLY A 59 13.95 4.67 -1.56
N THR A 60 13.60 4.28 -0.34
CA THR A 60 14.57 4.01 0.74
C THR A 60 15.38 2.73 0.48
N CYS A 61 14.81 1.72 -0.20
CA CYS A 61 15.51 0.47 -0.53
C CYS A 61 16.56 0.69 -1.63
N ASP A 62 16.16 1.35 -2.71
CA ASP A 62 16.95 1.39 -3.94
C ASP A 62 17.56 2.77 -4.25
N GLY A 63 17.13 3.81 -3.55
CA GLY A 63 17.56 5.20 -3.83
C GLY A 63 19.07 5.39 -3.83
N MET A 64 19.80 4.63 -3.01
CA MET A 64 21.26 4.71 -2.94
C MET A 64 21.97 4.34 -4.26
N PHE A 65 21.38 3.49 -5.09
CA PHE A 65 21.93 3.12 -6.41
C PHE A 65 21.82 4.24 -7.43
N TYR A 66 21.03 5.27 -7.12
CA TYR A 66 20.78 6.42 -7.99
C TYR A 66 21.41 7.71 -7.50
N ARG A 67 22.40 7.62 -6.60
CA ARG A 67 23.16 8.78 -6.13
C ARG A 67 23.82 9.50 -7.31
N GLY A 68 23.56 10.82 -7.42
CA GLY A 68 24.10 11.67 -8.47
C GLY A 68 23.50 11.42 -9.86
N LYS A 69 22.41 10.65 -9.98
CA LYS A 69 21.74 10.32 -11.25
C LYS A 69 20.43 11.10 -11.42
N GLN A 70 19.84 11.01 -12.62
CA GLN A 70 18.54 11.59 -12.91
C GLN A 70 17.45 10.53 -12.74
N VAL A 71 16.47 10.80 -11.88
CA VAL A 71 15.37 9.87 -11.64
C VAL A 71 14.00 10.53 -11.85
N ALA A 72 13.01 9.71 -12.17
CA ALA A 72 11.61 10.12 -12.13
C ALA A 72 10.91 9.47 -10.93
N VAL A 73 10.02 10.24 -10.32
CA VAL A 73 9.04 9.76 -9.33
C VAL A 73 7.66 9.87 -9.94
N LEU A 74 6.96 8.75 -9.99
CA LEU A 74 5.56 8.65 -10.43
C LEU A 74 4.71 8.36 -9.20
N SER A 75 3.86 9.27 -8.75
CA SER A 75 3.08 9.06 -7.54
C SER A 75 1.58 9.27 -7.72
N ALA A 76 0.80 8.36 -7.17
CA ALA A 76 -0.64 8.44 -7.12
C ALA A 76 -1.18 8.99 -5.79
N TRP A 77 -0.30 9.37 -4.85
CA TRP A 77 -0.72 9.83 -3.53
C TRP A 77 0.35 10.67 -2.79
N THR A 78 -0.05 11.24 -1.65
CA THR A 78 0.75 12.22 -0.90
C THR A 78 2.05 11.63 -0.32
N ASP A 79 2.06 10.36 0.11
CA ASP A 79 3.27 9.75 0.70
C ASP A 79 4.43 9.65 -0.32
N GLY A 80 4.13 9.60 -1.63
CA GLY A 80 5.16 9.68 -2.67
C GLY A 80 5.91 11.01 -2.71
N VAL A 81 5.39 12.03 -2.06
CA VAL A 81 6.09 13.32 -1.89
C VAL A 81 7.27 13.17 -0.94
N GLU A 82 7.07 12.49 0.20
CA GLU A 82 8.15 12.21 1.17
C GLU A 82 9.25 11.37 0.54
N GLU A 83 8.88 10.38 -0.26
CA GLU A 83 9.82 9.55 -1.02
C GLU A 83 10.60 10.38 -2.07
N ALA A 84 9.93 11.29 -2.77
CA ALA A 84 10.59 12.20 -3.70
C ALA A 84 11.53 13.18 -2.99
N MET A 85 11.15 13.68 -1.82
CA MET A 85 12.02 14.51 -0.98
C MET A 85 13.26 13.74 -0.51
N PHE A 86 13.09 12.46 -0.13
CA PHE A 86 14.21 11.59 0.22
C PHE A 86 15.14 11.37 -0.98
N LEU A 87 14.60 11.01 -2.14
CA LEU A 87 15.36 10.80 -3.37
C LEU A 87 16.10 12.07 -3.83
N SER A 88 15.52 13.25 -3.61
CA SER A 88 16.16 14.53 -3.95
C SER A 88 17.41 14.84 -3.14
N ARG A 89 17.63 14.16 -2.00
CA ARG A 89 18.88 14.25 -1.24
C ARG A 89 19.99 13.35 -1.80
N LEU A 90 19.63 12.40 -2.64
CA LEU A 90 20.53 11.40 -3.21
C LEU A 90 20.81 11.63 -4.68
N ALA A 91 19.78 11.77 -5.48
CA ALA A 91 19.84 11.96 -6.92
C ALA A 91 20.35 13.37 -7.29
N ALA A 92 20.92 13.52 -8.48
CA ALA A 92 21.30 14.83 -9.01
C ALA A 92 20.06 15.63 -9.42
N HIS A 93 19.02 14.94 -9.87
CA HIS A 93 17.76 15.56 -10.27
C HIS A 93 16.60 14.59 -10.13
N VAL A 94 15.46 15.08 -9.62
CA VAL A 94 14.22 14.35 -9.49
C VAL A 94 13.11 15.07 -10.26
N ASP A 95 12.53 14.39 -11.23
CA ASP A 95 11.30 14.81 -11.89
C ASP A 95 10.11 14.08 -11.27
N TYR A 96 9.09 14.82 -10.88
CA TYR A 96 7.90 14.30 -10.21
C TYR A 96 6.68 14.37 -11.12
N TYR A 97 6.00 13.25 -11.29
CA TYR A 97 4.76 13.11 -12.05
C TYR A 97 3.62 12.64 -11.15
N GLN A 98 2.48 13.29 -11.26
CA GLN A 98 1.27 12.85 -10.56
C GLN A 98 0.53 11.80 -11.41
N LEU A 99 0.49 10.55 -10.94
CA LEU A 99 -0.38 9.50 -11.53
C LEU A 99 -1.86 9.74 -11.21
N ALA A 100 -2.14 10.37 -10.06
CA ALA A 100 -3.45 10.86 -9.67
C ALA A 100 -3.29 12.20 -8.93
N PRO A 101 -4.28 13.11 -8.99
CA PRO A 101 -4.21 14.38 -8.29
C PRO A 101 -4.07 14.19 -6.78
N HIS A 102 -3.12 14.89 -6.17
CA HIS A 102 -2.94 14.98 -4.72
C HIS A 102 -2.23 16.28 -4.37
N THR A 103 -2.30 16.66 -3.10
CA THR A 103 -1.70 17.90 -2.62
C THR A 103 -0.19 17.80 -2.57
N LEU A 104 0.49 18.85 -3.04
CA LEU A 104 1.93 19.03 -2.92
C LEU A 104 2.22 20.19 -1.98
N PRO A 105 3.30 20.16 -1.18
CA PRO A 105 3.81 21.33 -0.47
C PRO A 105 4.19 22.45 -1.43
N GLU A 106 4.16 23.69 -0.95
CA GLU A 106 4.53 24.86 -1.76
C GLU A 106 6.02 24.85 -2.15
N ASP A 107 6.87 24.38 -1.25
CA ASP A 107 8.32 24.31 -1.46
C ASP A 107 8.78 22.85 -1.47
N VAL A 108 9.23 22.39 -2.65
CA VAL A 108 9.68 21.02 -2.87
C VAL A 108 11.01 20.99 -3.61
N PRO A 109 11.96 20.08 -3.26
CA PRO A 109 13.29 20.01 -3.86
C PRO A 109 13.31 19.23 -5.19
N PHE A 110 12.18 18.97 -5.80
CA PHE A 110 12.04 18.26 -7.06
C PHE A 110 11.25 19.08 -8.09
N SER A 111 11.36 18.71 -9.36
CA SER A 111 10.68 19.39 -10.47
C SER A 111 9.35 18.71 -10.79
N LEU A 112 8.22 19.39 -10.53
CA LEU A 112 6.92 18.91 -10.98
C LEU A 112 6.85 18.97 -12.51
N LYS A 113 6.48 17.86 -13.15
CA LYS A 113 6.36 17.74 -14.60
C LYS A 113 4.92 17.62 -15.03
N PRO A 114 4.54 18.30 -16.11
CA PRO A 114 3.28 18.08 -16.77
C PRO A 114 3.30 16.75 -17.52
N GLY A 115 2.10 16.25 -17.84
CA GLY A 115 1.92 15.04 -18.63
C GLY A 115 1.53 13.84 -17.78
N LYS A 116 0.74 12.97 -18.39
CA LYS A 116 0.27 11.74 -17.79
C LYS A 116 1.21 10.59 -18.17
N PRO A 117 1.87 9.91 -17.22
CA PRO A 117 2.64 8.70 -17.50
C PRO A 117 1.77 7.61 -18.14
N MET A 118 2.24 7.04 -19.25
CA MET A 118 1.51 6.06 -20.06
C MET A 118 2.21 4.70 -20.12
N SER A 119 3.55 4.68 -20.21
CA SER A 119 4.32 3.44 -20.28
C SER A 119 5.78 3.63 -19.90
N LEU A 120 6.43 2.52 -19.58
CA LEU A 120 7.87 2.43 -19.31
C LEU A 120 8.52 1.43 -20.29
N SER A 121 9.70 1.75 -20.78
CA SER A 121 10.51 0.83 -21.59
C SER A 121 11.98 0.98 -21.25
N GLY A 122 12.74 -0.12 -21.39
CA GLY A 122 14.19 -0.13 -21.18
C GLY A 122 14.95 0.24 -22.45
N LYS A 123 15.95 1.12 -22.37
CA LYS A 123 16.84 1.46 -23.48
C LYS A 123 18.24 1.76 -22.97
N ASN A 124 19.23 0.98 -23.41
CA ASN A 124 20.65 1.19 -23.06
C ASN A 124 20.94 1.29 -21.55
N GLY A 125 20.24 0.49 -20.73
CA GLY A 125 20.39 0.52 -19.27
C GLY A 125 19.68 1.67 -18.56
N GLN A 126 18.90 2.46 -19.29
CA GLN A 126 18.05 3.53 -18.76
C GLN A 126 16.57 3.22 -19.02
N ILE A 127 15.69 3.94 -18.34
CA ILE A 127 14.25 3.83 -18.47
C ILE A 127 13.73 5.00 -19.29
N VAL A 128 13.00 4.69 -20.36
CA VAL A 128 12.23 5.67 -21.12
C VAL A 128 10.83 5.73 -20.55
N LEU A 129 10.45 6.86 -20.00
CA LEU A 129 9.10 7.18 -19.58
C LEU A 129 8.37 7.86 -20.75
N THR A 130 7.30 7.24 -21.23
CA THR A 130 6.41 7.83 -22.23
C THR A 130 5.22 8.47 -21.52
N CYS A 131 5.01 9.76 -21.75
CA CYS A 131 3.84 10.52 -21.32
C CYS A 131 3.01 10.96 -22.53
N ASP A 132 1.79 11.45 -22.29
CA ASP A 132 0.97 12.11 -23.31
C ASP A 132 1.61 13.38 -23.90
N THR A 133 2.60 13.95 -23.19
CA THR A 133 3.39 15.14 -23.61
C THR A 133 4.70 14.79 -24.30
N GLY A 134 5.06 13.51 -24.44
CA GLY A 134 6.31 13.04 -25.07
C GLY A 134 7.10 12.06 -24.22
N GLU A 135 8.33 11.77 -24.63
CA GLU A 135 9.19 10.79 -23.97
C GLU A 135 10.35 11.50 -23.26
N LYS A 136 10.75 10.92 -22.12
CA LYS A 136 11.95 11.32 -21.39
C LYS A 136 12.66 10.11 -20.81
N THR A 137 14.01 10.15 -20.83
CA THR A 137 14.86 9.07 -20.36
C THR A 137 15.42 9.39 -18.97
N TYR A 138 15.44 8.37 -18.09
CA TYR A 138 15.93 8.46 -16.72
C TYR A 138 16.87 7.30 -16.41
N ASP A 139 17.76 7.49 -15.44
CA ASP A 139 18.59 6.42 -14.91
C ASP A 139 17.76 5.45 -14.06
N GLY A 140 16.68 5.94 -13.47
CA GLY A 140 15.72 5.13 -12.72
C GLY A 140 14.37 5.80 -12.60
N VAL A 141 13.34 4.97 -12.39
CA VAL A 141 11.96 5.43 -12.19
C VAL A 141 11.40 4.79 -10.92
N PHE A 142 10.93 5.62 -10.00
CA PHE A 142 10.31 5.19 -8.77
C PHE A 142 8.80 5.39 -8.85
N VAL A 143 8.03 4.34 -8.57
CA VAL A 143 6.58 4.38 -8.72
C VAL A 143 5.92 4.14 -7.37
N PHE A 144 5.20 5.16 -6.87
CA PHE A 144 4.52 5.11 -5.58
C PHE A 144 3.01 5.16 -5.78
N ARG A 145 2.36 4.10 -5.32
CA ARG A 145 0.89 3.97 -5.31
C ARG A 145 0.42 3.59 -3.93
N PRO A 146 -0.81 3.97 -3.53
CA PRO A 146 -1.39 3.49 -2.30
C PRO A 146 -1.66 1.98 -2.43
N VAL A 147 -0.69 1.18 -2.03
CA VAL A 147 -0.84 -0.27 -1.92
C VAL A 147 -0.50 -0.63 -0.50
N VAL A 148 -1.52 -0.82 0.31
CA VAL A 148 -1.34 -1.57 1.55
C VAL A 148 -1.49 -3.04 1.17
N ALA A 149 -0.39 -3.68 0.82
CA ALA A 149 -0.36 -5.12 0.73
C ALA A 149 -0.71 -5.68 2.12
N PRO A 150 -1.63 -6.64 2.25
CA PRO A 150 -2.08 -7.14 3.54
C PRO A 150 -0.94 -7.50 4.49
N GLU A 151 0.12 -8.11 3.97
CA GLU A 151 1.31 -8.51 4.72
C GLU A 151 2.16 -7.33 5.20
N LYS A 152 2.07 -6.16 4.56
CA LYS A 152 2.72 -4.92 5.03
C LYS A 152 1.93 -4.28 6.14
N LEU A 153 0.59 -4.36 6.06
CA LEU A 153 -0.28 -3.86 7.11
C LEU A 153 -0.15 -4.71 8.37
N LEU A 154 -0.17 -6.02 8.22
CA LEU A 154 -0.05 -6.98 9.33
C LEU A 154 0.88 -8.14 8.90
N PRO A 155 2.17 -8.07 9.29
CA PRO A 155 3.13 -9.14 8.99
C PRO A 155 2.70 -10.50 9.54
N GLY A 156 2.91 -11.55 8.76
CA GLY A 156 2.57 -12.92 9.14
C GLY A 156 1.17 -13.38 8.73
N LEU A 157 0.39 -12.53 8.04
CA LEU A 157 -0.86 -13.00 7.41
C LEU A 157 -0.58 -14.08 6.36
N ALA A 158 -1.36 -15.15 6.40
CA ALA A 158 -1.36 -16.17 5.34
C ALA A 158 -2.11 -15.64 4.11
N LEU A 159 -1.46 -15.73 2.96
CA LEU A 159 -2.02 -15.29 1.68
C LEU A 159 -2.06 -16.43 0.67
N GLU A 160 -3.07 -16.44 -0.18
CA GLU A 160 -3.12 -17.21 -1.42
C GLU A 160 -3.16 -16.22 -2.59
N GLY A 161 -2.01 -16.07 -3.26
CA GLY A 161 -1.80 -14.99 -4.24
C GLY A 161 -1.90 -13.62 -3.58
N ALA A 162 -2.88 -12.80 -3.98
CA ALA A 162 -3.13 -11.47 -3.43
C ALA A 162 -4.23 -11.44 -2.35
N PHE A 163 -4.79 -12.61 -1.98
CA PHE A 163 -5.94 -12.70 -1.10
C PHE A 163 -5.56 -13.21 0.29
N ILE A 164 -6.21 -12.67 1.32
CA ILE A 164 -6.01 -13.11 2.69
C ILE A 164 -6.72 -14.46 2.90
N CYS A 165 -6.01 -15.45 3.40
CA CYS A 165 -6.59 -16.74 3.75
C CYS A 165 -7.46 -16.62 5.01
N VAL A 166 -8.68 -17.11 4.93
CA VAL A 166 -9.62 -17.17 6.06
C VAL A 166 -10.31 -18.52 6.15
N ASP A 167 -10.78 -18.85 7.34
CA ASP A 167 -11.66 -19.99 7.56
C ASP A 167 -13.15 -19.63 7.32
N ARG A 168 -14.06 -20.57 7.63
CA ARG A 168 -15.50 -20.34 7.48
C ARG A 168 -16.09 -19.29 8.44
N ARG A 169 -15.34 -18.93 9.49
CA ARG A 169 -15.68 -17.89 10.45
C ARG A 169 -15.04 -16.54 10.07
N MET A 170 -14.46 -16.44 8.89
CA MET A 170 -13.68 -15.28 8.43
C MET A 170 -12.47 -14.98 9.31
N ALA A 171 -12.02 -15.95 10.12
CA ALA A 171 -10.81 -15.83 10.93
C ALA A 171 -9.57 -16.11 10.08
N THR A 172 -8.54 -15.29 10.24
CA THR A 172 -7.23 -15.49 9.60
C THR A 172 -6.37 -16.47 10.42
N ASN A 173 -5.15 -16.72 9.95
CA ASN A 173 -4.15 -17.48 10.73
C ASN A 173 -3.67 -16.75 11.99
N ILE A 174 -3.95 -15.47 12.16
CA ILE A 174 -3.56 -14.67 13.34
C ILE A 174 -4.76 -14.58 14.28
N PRO A 175 -4.69 -15.12 15.50
CA PRO A 175 -5.80 -15.07 16.46
C PRO A 175 -6.27 -13.65 16.74
N GLY A 176 -7.58 -13.42 16.70
CA GLY A 176 -8.19 -12.10 16.89
C GLY A 176 -8.21 -11.22 15.62
N VAL A 177 -7.69 -11.74 14.50
CA VAL A 177 -7.73 -11.05 13.19
C VAL A 177 -8.68 -11.78 12.24
N TYR A 178 -9.58 -11.01 11.67
CA TYR A 178 -10.60 -11.46 10.69
C TYR A 178 -10.41 -10.70 9.39
N ALA A 179 -10.85 -11.27 8.27
CA ALA A 179 -10.88 -10.57 6.99
C ALA A 179 -12.16 -10.89 6.23
N ALA A 180 -12.67 -9.94 5.45
CA ALA A 180 -13.92 -10.08 4.72
C ALA A 180 -13.97 -9.20 3.47
N GLY A 181 -14.79 -9.58 2.51
CA GLY A 181 -15.00 -8.86 1.27
C GLY A 181 -13.96 -9.19 0.21
N ASP A 182 -13.68 -8.24 -0.66
CA ASP A 182 -12.86 -8.50 -1.83
C ASP A 182 -11.41 -8.88 -1.49
N CYS A 183 -10.91 -8.49 -0.32
CA CYS A 183 -9.55 -8.85 0.11
C CYS A 183 -9.33 -10.33 0.41
N ILE A 184 -10.39 -11.14 0.49
CA ILE A 184 -10.30 -12.61 0.70
C ILE A 184 -10.60 -13.42 -0.57
N GLY A 185 -10.93 -12.80 -1.70
CA GLY A 185 -11.07 -13.50 -2.99
C GLY A 185 -12.34 -13.19 -3.77
N GLN A 186 -12.47 -13.93 -4.89
CA GLN A 186 -13.60 -13.86 -5.82
C GLN A 186 -14.87 -14.52 -5.24
N PRO A 187 -16.09 -14.14 -5.74
CA PRO A 187 -16.36 -13.05 -6.68
C PRO A 187 -16.33 -11.68 -6.00
N LEU A 188 -15.88 -10.64 -6.71
CA LEU A 188 -15.83 -9.26 -6.20
C LEU A 188 -17.22 -8.64 -6.30
N GLN A 189 -18.06 -8.88 -5.29
CA GLN A 189 -19.49 -8.51 -5.28
C GLN A 189 -19.88 -7.92 -3.94
N ILE A 190 -20.67 -6.85 -3.97
CA ILE A 190 -21.17 -6.15 -2.76
C ILE A 190 -21.91 -7.12 -1.83
N ALA A 191 -22.79 -7.96 -2.37
CA ALA A 191 -23.56 -8.92 -1.57
C ALA A 191 -22.67 -9.93 -0.83
N LYS A 192 -21.59 -10.41 -1.48
CA LYS A 192 -20.57 -11.25 -0.85
C LYS A 192 -19.88 -10.51 0.30
N ALA A 193 -19.36 -9.31 0.03
CA ALA A 193 -18.65 -8.50 1.00
C ALA A 193 -19.49 -8.20 2.24
N VAL A 194 -20.78 -7.87 2.05
CA VAL A 194 -21.73 -7.64 3.16
C VAL A 194 -21.95 -8.91 3.98
N GLY A 195 -22.19 -10.06 3.32
CA GLY A 195 -22.39 -11.34 4.00
C GLY A 195 -21.18 -11.78 4.81
N GLU A 196 -19.98 -11.71 4.22
CA GLU A 196 -18.72 -12.04 4.88
C GLU A 196 -18.40 -11.10 6.03
N GLY A 197 -18.62 -9.79 5.84
CA GLY A 197 -18.44 -8.79 6.90
C GLY A 197 -19.33 -9.06 8.11
N ASN A 198 -20.58 -9.51 7.88
CA ASN A 198 -21.48 -9.92 8.96
C ASN A 198 -20.94 -11.15 9.71
N VAL A 199 -20.45 -12.17 8.99
CA VAL A 199 -19.85 -13.37 9.60
C VAL A 199 -18.60 -12.99 10.41
N ALA A 200 -17.71 -12.16 9.86
CA ALA A 200 -16.52 -11.69 10.54
C ALA A 200 -16.83 -10.96 11.85
N ALA A 201 -17.83 -10.06 11.83
CA ALA A 201 -18.25 -9.29 13.00
C ALA A 201 -18.82 -10.18 14.10
N ILE A 202 -19.69 -11.14 13.75
CA ILE A 202 -20.27 -12.09 14.71
C ILE A 202 -19.17 -12.95 15.31
N SER A 203 -18.28 -13.51 14.49
CA SER A 203 -17.17 -14.35 14.95
C SER A 203 -16.22 -13.60 15.89
N ALA A 204 -15.88 -12.36 15.59
CA ALA A 204 -15.08 -11.51 16.45
C ALA A 204 -15.75 -11.25 17.81
N ALA A 205 -17.05 -10.95 17.81
CA ALA A 205 -17.81 -10.70 19.03
C ALA A 205 -17.90 -11.95 19.92
N GLU A 206 -18.12 -13.14 19.35
CA GLU A 206 -18.15 -14.41 20.07
C GLU A 206 -16.78 -14.73 20.71
N ASP A 207 -15.69 -14.54 19.97
CA ASP A 207 -14.36 -14.82 20.45
C ASP A 207 -13.93 -13.82 21.56
N LEU A 208 -14.28 -12.55 21.43
CA LEU A 208 -14.07 -11.55 22.47
C LEU A 208 -14.85 -11.89 23.76
N ALA A 209 -16.12 -12.31 23.65
CA ALA A 209 -16.91 -12.70 24.78
C ALA A 209 -16.37 -13.96 25.50
N ARG A 210 -15.78 -14.91 24.73
CA ARG A 210 -15.09 -16.08 25.28
C ARG A 210 -13.84 -15.66 26.05
N MET A 211 -12.98 -14.81 25.47
CA MET A 211 -11.77 -14.31 26.12
C MET A 211 -12.06 -13.56 27.43
N GLU A 212 -13.17 -12.81 27.50
CA GLU A 212 -13.60 -12.13 28.73
C GLU A 212 -13.98 -13.11 29.84
N LYS A 213 -14.67 -14.19 29.51
CA LYS A 213 -15.06 -15.23 30.47
C LYS A 213 -13.85 -16.00 30.99
N GLU A 214 -12.86 -16.30 30.12
CA GLU A 214 -11.63 -16.96 30.51
C GLU A 214 -10.73 -16.07 31.40
N ALA A 215 -10.75 -14.76 31.17
CA ALA A 215 -9.98 -13.80 31.98
C ALA A 215 -10.61 -13.52 33.36
N ALA A 216 -11.91 -13.87 33.55
CA ALA A 216 -12.65 -13.68 34.80
C ALA A 216 -12.61 -14.93 35.73
N GLN A 217 -12.00 -16.01 35.28
CA GLN A 217 -11.77 -17.25 36.04
C GLN A 217 -10.35 -17.31 36.59
#